data_1847a1d14a6990c1756a2917f4e78463
#
_entry.id   1847a1d14a6990c1756a2917f4e78463
#
_cell.length_a   1.000
_cell.length_b   1.000
_cell.length_c   1.000
_cell.angle_alpha   90.00
_cell.angle_beta   90.00
_cell.angle_gamma   90.00
#
_symmetry.space_group_name_H-M   'P 1'
#
loop_
_entity.id
_entity.type
_entity.pdbx_description
1 polymer ?
#
loop_
_entity_poly.entity_id
_entity_poly.type
_entity_poly.pdbx_seq_one_letter_code
_entity_poly.pdbx_strand_id
1 'polypeptide(L)'
;MKKTLLIIGAGREQIPAYQIAKKMGLTVIGTDRNPNAPAFDFADKKLICSTRDANHTLETVLEFSKKKSINGVMTIANDVPFTVALVANTLSLPGISLQSARYASNKILMKNQFVKHGVPTPKLEILRNKKEKK
;
A
#
# COMPACT_ATOMS: atom_id res chain seq x y z
N MET A 1 7.46 -24.91 -2.43
CA MET A 1 7.99 -23.62 -2.98
C MET A 1 7.84 -22.51 -1.95
N LYS A 2 8.84 -21.63 -1.83
CA LYS A 2 8.73 -20.46 -0.95
C LYS A 2 7.65 -19.51 -1.49
N LYS A 3 6.74 -19.08 -0.59
CA LYS A 3 5.76 -18.05 -0.93
C LYS A 3 6.45 -16.68 -1.08
N THR A 4 5.90 -15.84 -1.95
CA THR A 4 6.44 -14.51 -2.26
C THR A 4 5.53 -13.45 -1.67
N LEU A 5 6.09 -12.56 -0.86
CA LEU A 5 5.43 -11.39 -0.29
C LEU A 5 5.94 -10.13 -0.99
N LEU A 6 5.03 -9.34 -1.51
CA LEU A 6 5.29 -7.99 -2.00
C LEU A 6 5.02 -6.98 -0.88
N ILE A 7 6.02 -6.13 -0.58
CA ILE A 7 5.88 -5.04 0.38
C ILE A 7 5.95 -3.72 -0.38
N ILE A 8 4.88 -2.94 -0.31
CA ILE A 8 4.77 -1.62 -0.93
C ILE A 8 5.38 -0.58 0.00
N GLY A 9 6.53 -0.03 -0.41
CA GLY A 9 7.37 0.86 0.37
C GLY A 9 8.60 0.16 0.94
N ALA A 10 9.76 0.84 0.87
CA ALA A 10 11.02 0.33 1.39
C ALA A 10 11.79 1.35 2.24
N GLY A 11 11.08 2.32 2.83
CA GLY A 11 11.64 3.28 3.77
C GLY A 11 12.10 2.61 5.07
N ARG A 12 12.66 3.41 5.98
CA ARG A 12 13.19 2.93 7.26
C ARG A 12 12.10 2.25 8.10
N GLU A 13 10.89 2.79 8.10
CA GLU A 13 9.76 2.29 8.89
C GLU A 13 9.26 0.91 8.42
N GLN A 14 9.58 0.52 7.18
CA GLN A 14 9.22 -0.78 6.62
C GLN A 14 10.23 -1.88 6.96
N ILE A 15 11.44 -1.57 7.43
CA ILE A 15 12.50 -2.56 7.74
C ILE A 15 11.98 -3.74 8.58
N PRO A 16 11.21 -3.53 9.68
CA PRO A 16 10.74 -4.66 10.49
C PRO A 16 9.89 -5.66 9.69
N ALA A 17 9.04 -5.20 8.75
CA ALA A 17 8.23 -6.09 7.93
C ALA A 17 9.09 -6.98 7.03
N TYR A 18 10.13 -6.42 6.40
CA TYR A 18 11.07 -7.18 5.57
C TYR A 18 11.80 -8.23 6.39
N GLN A 19 12.33 -7.84 7.55
CA GLN A 19 13.08 -8.76 8.43
C GLN A 19 12.21 -9.91 8.94
N ILE A 20 10.97 -9.61 9.37
CA ILE A 20 10.02 -10.63 9.83
C ILE A 20 9.65 -11.56 8.68
N ALA A 21 9.32 -11.03 7.51
CA ALA A 21 9.00 -11.85 6.34
C ALA A 21 10.16 -12.79 5.95
N LYS A 22 11.40 -12.31 6.02
CA LYS A 22 12.60 -13.15 5.81
C LYS A 22 12.72 -14.25 6.87
N LYS A 23 12.51 -13.94 8.16
CA LYS A 23 12.50 -14.94 9.24
C LYS A 23 11.41 -16.00 9.05
N MET A 24 10.27 -15.64 8.46
CA MET A 24 9.19 -16.56 8.08
C MET A 24 9.54 -17.42 6.86
N GLY A 25 10.71 -17.27 6.27
CA GLY A 25 11.15 -18.01 5.10
C GLY A 25 10.51 -17.56 3.78
N LEU A 26 9.89 -16.39 3.74
CA LEU A 26 9.28 -15.85 2.52
C LEU A 26 10.34 -15.29 1.56
N THR A 27 10.04 -15.32 0.27
CA THR A 27 10.72 -14.47 -0.70
C THR A 27 10.12 -13.08 -0.58
N VAL A 28 10.94 -12.06 -0.37
CA VAL A 28 10.50 -10.68 -0.14
C VAL A 28 10.84 -9.79 -1.33
N ILE A 29 9.81 -9.15 -1.89
CA ILE A 29 9.94 -8.16 -2.96
C ILE A 29 9.52 -6.83 -2.39
N GLY A 30 10.33 -5.81 -2.60
CA GLY A 30 10.02 -4.44 -2.17
C GLY A 30 9.78 -3.51 -3.35
N THR A 31 8.93 -2.50 -3.17
CA THR A 31 8.77 -1.39 -4.10
C THR A 31 9.12 -0.07 -3.42
N ASP A 32 9.86 0.78 -4.10
CA ASP A 32 10.09 2.17 -3.70
C ASP A 32 10.59 2.96 -4.92
N ARG A 33 10.35 4.28 -4.94
CA ARG A 33 10.92 5.16 -5.96
C ARG A 33 12.42 5.38 -5.79
N ASN A 34 12.90 5.29 -4.55
CA ASN A 34 14.32 5.44 -4.22
C ASN A 34 15.03 4.08 -4.34
N PRO A 35 15.95 3.89 -5.31
CA PRO A 35 16.66 2.63 -5.47
C PRO A 35 17.56 2.27 -4.29
N ASN A 36 17.89 3.26 -3.44
CA ASN A 36 18.70 3.11 -2.24
C ASN A 36 17.85 3.16 -0.96
N ALA A 37 16.55 2.83 -1.05
CA ALA A 37 15.68 2.80 0.10
C ALA A 37 16.16 1.75 1.13
N PRO A 38 16.22 2.08 2.44
CA PRO A 38 16.96 1.28 3.42
C PRO A 38 16.41 -0.13 3.63
N ALA A 39 15.11 -0.37 3.48
CA ALA A 39 14.57 -1.73 3.62
C ALA A 39 14.90 -2.64 2.43
N PHE A 40 15.38 -2.11 1.31
CA PHE A 40 15.83 -2.91 0.18
C PHE A 40 17.05 -3.80 0.49
N ASP A 41 17.79 -3.51 1.54
CA ASP A 41 18.90 -4.37 1.99
C ASP A 41 18.41 -5.75 2.48
N PHE A 42 17.13 -5.85 2.83
CA PHE A 42 16.47 -7.08 3.27
C PHE A 42 15.58 -7.72 2.19
N ALA A 43 15.48 -7.11 1.01
CA ALA A 43 14.67 -7.62 -0.09
C ALA A 43 15.44 -8.61 -0.98
N ASP A 44 14.76 -9.66 -1.45
CA ASP A 44 15.31 -10.55 -2.48
C ASP A 44 15.25 -9.91 -3.89
N LYS A 45 14.29 -8.98 -4.08
CA LYS A 45 14.13 -8.22 -5.32
C LYS A 45 13.61 -6.82 -5.05
N LYS A 46 14.17 -5.86 -5.77
CA LYS A 46 13.76 -4.44 -5.77
C LYS A 46 12.95 -4.15 -7.03
N LEU A 47 11.82 -3.50 -6.90
CA LEU A 47 11.02 -2.94 -7.99
C LEU A 47 10.99 -1.43 -7.82
N ILE A 48 11.54 -0.69 -8.77
CA ILE A 48 11.69 0.76 -8.65
C ILE A 48 10.47 1.45 -9.26
N CYS A 49 9.55 1.85 -8.41
CA CYS A 49 8.33 2.58 -8.79
C CYS A 49 7.82 3.41 -7.61
N SER A 50 7.07 4.47 -7.91
CA SER A 50 6.49 5.30 -6.86
C SER A 50 5.29 4.60 -6.22
N THR A 51 5.34 4.36 -4.92
CA THR A 51 4.22 3.73 -4.17
C THR A 51 2.92 4.54 -4.23
N ARG A 52 2.99 5.83 -4.52
CA ARG A 52 1.84 6.73 -4.67
C ARG A 52 1.24 6.74 -6.08
N ASP A 53 1.99 6.29 -7.07
CA ASP A 53 1.49 6.04 -8.42
C ASP A 53 1.01 4.58 -8.50
N ALA A 54 -0.27 4.40 -8.23
CA ALA A 54 -0.87 3.08 -8.15
C ALA A 54 -0.83 2.33 -9.48
N ASN A 55 -1.01 3.03 -10.61
CA ASN A 55 -1.01 2.42 -11.94
C ASN A 55 0.40 1.98 -12.33
N HIS A 56 1.41 2.85 -12.19
CA HIS A 56 2.80 2.49 -12.48
C HIS A 56 3.31 1.38 -11.55
N THR A 57 2.91 1.40 -10.26
CA THR A 57 3.22 0.30 -9.35
C THR A 57 2.59 -1.01 -9.83
N LEU A 58 1.30 -0.99 -10.22
CA LEU A 58 0.62 -2.17 -10.74
C LEU A 58 1.30 -2.73 -12.00
N GLU A 59 1.60 -1.89 -13.00
CA GLU A 59 2.27 -2.29 -14.22
C GLU A 59 3.62 -2.96 -13.92
N THR A 60 4.43 -2.36 -13.05
CA THR A 60 5.74 -2.89 -12.63
C THR A 60 5.60 -4.25 -11.95
N VAL A 61 4.59 -4.39 -11.09
CA VAL A 61 4.29 -5.64 -10.37
C VAL A 61 3.77 -6.72 -11.32
N LEU A 62 2.91 -6.38 -12.26
CA LEU A 62 2.39 -7.32 -13.27
C LEU A 62 3.52 -7.84 -14.16
N GLU A 63 4.44 -6.98 -14.60
CA GLU A 63 5.60 -7.42 -15.37
C GLU A 63 6.47 -8.41 -14.60
N PHE A 64 6.70 -8.16 -13.30
CA PHE A 64 7.40 -9.11 -12.44
C PHE A 64 6.61 -10.42 -12.28
N SER A 65 5.28 -10.34 -12.12
CA SER A 65 4.42 -11.51 -11.86
C SER A 65 4.39 -12.51 -13.03
N LYS A 66 4.73 -12.09 -14.25
CA LYS A 66 4.91 -13.00 -15.40
C LYS A 66 6.03 -14.02 -15.18
N LYS A 67 7.02 -13.67 -14.36
CA LYS A 67 8.20 -14.53 -14.09
C LYS A 67 8.09 -15.29 -12.78
N LYS A 68 7.40 -14.73 -11.79
CA LYS A 68 7.28 -15.31 -10.46
C LYS A 68 5.96 -14.88 -9.80
N SER A 69 5.18 -15.85 -9.34
CA SER A 69 3.92 -15.59 -8.66
C SER A 69 4.13 -14.84 -7.35
N ILE A 70 3.23 -13.89 -7.08
CA ILE A 70 3.13 -13.17 -5.81
C ILE A 70 1.97 -13.78 -5.03
N ASN A 71 2.17 -14.08 -3.75
CA ASN A 71 1.20 -14.78 -2.90
C ASN A 71 0.56 -13.87 -1.86
N GLY A 72 1.09 -12.68 -1.67
CA GLY A 72 0.55 -11.68 -0.77
C GLY A 72 1.13 -10.30 -1.05
N VAL A 73 0.37 -9.27 -0.73
CA VAL A 73 0.80 -7.87 -0.80
C VAL A 73 0.43 -7.14 0.47
N MET A 74 1.33 -6.30 0.96
CA MET A 74 1.09 -5.49 2.15
C MET A 74 1.89 -4.18 2.12
N THR A 75 1.56 -3.30 3.04
CA THR A 75 2.38 -2.15 3.44
C THR A 75 2.30 -1.97 4.95
N ILE A 76 3.30 -1.35 5.54
CA ILE A 76 3.23 -0.82 6.90
C ILE A 76 3.75 0.62 6.88
N ALA A 77 3.32 1.44 7.84
CA ALA A 77 3.79 2.81 8.03
C ALA A 77 3.82 3.65 6.73
N ASN A 78 2.84 3.45 5.86
CA ASN A 78 2.73 4.14 4.58
C ASN A 78 1.25 4.37 4.22
N ASP A 79 0.90 5.57 3.79
CA ASP A 79 -0.47 5.97 3.48
C ASP A 79 -0.78 5.72 1.99
N VAL A 80 -0.74 4.45 1.59
CA VAL A 80 -1.00 4.01 0.21
C VAL A 80 -1.97 2.82 0.12
N PRO A 81 -3.09 2.82 0.88
CA PRO A 81 -4.00 1.68 0.91
C PRO A 81 -4.60 1.39 -0.46
N PHE A 82 -4.78 2.42 -1.31
CA PHE A 82 -5.32 2.23 -2.66
C PHE A 82 -4.36 1.45 -3.55
N THR A 83 -3.07 1.76 -3.52
CA THR A 83 -2.05 1.02 -4.29
C THR A 83 -2.00 -0.46 -3.87
N VAL A 84 -2.03 -0.73 -2.57
CA VAL A 84 -2.06 -2.10 -2.04
C VAL A 84 -3.31 -2.84 -2.49
N ALA A 85 -4.49 -2.21 -2.36
CA ALA A 85 -5.75 -2.81 -2.77
C ALA A 85 -5.81 -3.06 -4.28
N LEU A 86 -5.30 -2.13 -5.10
CA LEU A 86 -5.28 -2.29 -6.56
C LEU A 86 -4.45 -3.51 -6.96
N VAL A 87 -3.25 -3.65 -6.41
CA VAL A 87 -2.39 -4.81 -6.67
C VAL A 87 -3.04 -6.10 -6.17
N ALA A 88 -3.56 -6.12 -4.93
CA ALA A 88 -4.21 -7.29 -4.35
C ALA A 88 -5.40 -7.76 -5.19
N ASN A 89 -6.31 -6.85 -5.54
CA ASN A 89 -7.51 -7.18 -6.33
C ASN A 89 -7.13 -7.67 -7.73
N THR A 90 -6.17 -7.03 -8.40
CA THR A 90 -5.76 -7.43 -9.75
C THR A 90 -5.11 -8.81 -9.78
N LEU A 91 -4.32 -9.14 -8.76
CA LEU A 91 -3.67 -10.45 -8.62
C LEU A 91 -4.56 -11.50 -7.92
N SER A 92 -5.83 -11.20 -7.64
CA SER A 92 -6.75 -12.07 -6.90
C SER A 92 -6.20 -12.53 -5.54
N LEU A 93 -5.49 -11.64 -4.86
CA LEU A 93 -4.95 -11.87 -3.53
C LEU A 93 -5.91 -11.35 -2.44
N PRO A 94 -5.86 -11.91 -1.22
CA PRO A 94 -6.59 -11.37 -0.09
C PRO A 94 -6.24 -9.90 0.16
N GLY A 95 -7.26 -9.07 0.37
CA GLY A 95 -7.09 -7.63 0.59
C GLY A 95 -8.42 -6.93 0.76
N ILE A 96 -8.37 -5.63 1.08
CA ILE A 96 -9.56 -4.78 1.13
C ILE A 96 -10.06 -4.45 -0.28
N SER A 97 -11.35 -4.13 -0.40
CA SER A 97 -11.90 -3.69 -1.68
C SER A 97 -11.32 -2.34 -2.12
N LEU A 98 -11.31 -2.08 -3.42
CA LEU A 98 -10.91 -0.77 -3.96
C LEU A 98 -11.76 0.37 -3.39
N GLN A 99 -13.05 0.11 -3.15
CA GLN A 99 -13.94 1.10 -2.55
C GLN A 99 -13.53 1.43 -1.11
N SER A 100 -13.26 0.43 -0.28
CA SER A 100 -12.76 0.63 1.09
C SER A 100 -11.44 1.37 1.11
N ALA A 101 -10.53 1.04 0.19
CA ALA A 101 -9.25 1.71 0.06
C ALA A 101 -9.40 3.20 -0.34
N ARG A 102 -10.34 3.52 -1.23
CA ARG A 102 -10.68 4.91 -1.57
C ARG A 102 -11.19 5.70 -0.37
N TYR A 103 -12.08 5.10 0.43
CA TYR A 103 -12.57 5.75 1.65
C TYR A 103 -11.42 5.97 2.65
N ALA A 104 -10.54 4.99 2.85
CA ALA A 104 -9.38 5.13 3.73
C ALA A 104 -8.40 6.23 3.28
N SER A 105 -8.27 6.45 1.96
CA SER A 105 -7.36 7.46 1.38
C SER A 105 -7.95 8.87 1.33
N ASN A 106 -9.25 9.03 1.50
CA ASN A 106 -9.94 10.33 1.40
C ASN A 106 -10.73 10.62 2.68
N LYS A 107 -10.22 11.56 3.48
CA LYS A 107 -10.81 11.91 4.78
C LYS A 107 -12.26 12.38 4.69
N ILE A 108 -12.65 13.08 3.62
CA ILE A 108 -14.03 13.54 3.42
C ILE A 108 -14.94 12.34 3.14
N LEU A 109 -14.56 11.48 2.21
CA LEU A 109 -15.32 10.27 1.87
C LEU A 109 -15.43 9.34 3.08
N MET A 110 -14.34 9.16 3.82
CA MET A 110 -14.32 8.35 5.03
C MET A 110 -15.31 8.89 6.09
N LYS A 111 -15.26 10.18 6.37
CA LYS A 111 -16.17 10.83 7.32
C LYS A 111 -17.63 10.73 6.90
N ASN A 112 -17.94 10.92 5.64
CA ASN A 112 -19.30 10.77 5.09
C ASN A 112 -19.81 9.32 5.30
N GLN A 113 -18.96 8.31 5.12
CA GLN A 113 -19.33 6.92 5.39
C GLN A 113 -19.54 6.68 6.88
N PHE A 114 -18.73 7.25 7.76
CA PHE A 114 -18.92 7.15 9.21
C PHE A 114 -20.28 7.72 9.64
N VAL A 115 -20.60 8.92 9.19
CA VAL A 115 -21.91 9.55 9.48
C VAL A 115 -23.06 8.69 8.95
N LYS A 116 -22.97 8.24 7.69
CA LYS A 116 -24.02 7.41 7.07
C LYS A 116 -24.30 6.11 7.81
N HIS A 117 -23.29 5.53 8.44
CA HIS A 117 -23.39 4.24 9.13
C HIS A 117 -23.44 4.39 10.67
N GLY A 118 -23.65 5.59 11.18
CA GLY A 118 -23.79 5.84 12.62
C GLY A 118 -22.51 5.62 13.44
N VAL A 119 -21.32 5.64 12.78
CA VAL A 119 -20.05 5.54 13.49
C VAL A 119 -19.75 6.87 14.18
N PRO A 120 -19.52 6.89 15.51
CA PRO A 120 -19.16 8.12 16.22
C PRO A 120 -17.96 8.81 15.57
N THR A 121 -18.13 10.06 15.17
CA THR A 121 -17.09 10.83 14.51
C THR A 121 -17.21 12.31 14.86
N PRO A 122 -16.10 13.05 15.05
CA PRO A 122 -16.14 14.49 15.26
C PRO A 122 -16.81 15.21 14.10
N LYS A 123 -17.41 16.38 14.38
CA LYS A 123 -17.93 17.28 13.32
C LYS A 123 -16.83 17.60 12.31
N LEU A 124 -17.23 17.69 11.05
CA LEU A 124 -16.33 17.98 9.93
C LEU A 124 -16.79 19.25 9.22
N GLU A 125 -15.87 20.18 8.98
CA GLU A 125 -16.05 21.29 8.08
C GLU A 125 -15.05 21.20 6.92
N ILE A 126 -15.54 21.42 5.69
CA ILE A 126 -14.71 21.41 4.49
C ILE A 126 -14.32 22.84 4.15
N LEU A 127 -13.05 23.19 4.36
CA LEU A 127 -12.53 24.49 3.98
C LEU A 127 -12.09 24.46 2.52
N ARG A 128 -12.74 25.27 1.68
CA ARG A 128 -12.47 25.34 0.23
C ARG A 128 -11.48 26.44 -0.14
N ASN A 129 -11.28 27.43 0.73
CA ASN A 129 -10.31 28.51 0.53
C ASN A 129 -9.85 29.11 1.87
N LYS A 130 -8.80 29.97 1.83
CA LYS A 130 -8.23 30.59 3.03
C LYS A 130 -9.18 31.55 3.77
N LYS A 131 -10.25 32.05 3.14
CA LYS A 131 -11.21 32.96 3.75
C LYS A 131 -12.23 32.26 4.65
N GLU A 132 -12.33 30.96 4.58
CA GLU A 132 -13.27 30.12 5.37
C GLU A 132 -12.70 29.71 6.73
N LYS A 133 -11.47 30.14 7.09
CA LYS A 133 -10.94 30.01 8.44
C LYS A 133 -11.53 31.12 9.32
N LYS A 134 -12.60 30.85 10.04
CA LYS A 134 -13.07 31.64 11.18
C LYS A 134 -12.68 30.94 12.47
#